data_4482c417239ec37f144bad0844b2dddb
#
_entry.id   4482c417239ec37f144bad0844b2dddb
#
_cell.length_a   1.000
_cell.length_b   1.000
_cell.length_c   1.000
_cell.angle_alpha   90.00
_cell.angle_beta   90.00
_cell.angle_gamma   90.00
#
_symmetry.space_group_name_H-M   'P 1'
#
loop_
_entity.id
_entity.type
_entity.pdbx_description
1 polymer ?
#
loop_
_entity_poly.entity_id
_entity_poly.type
_entity_poly.pdbx_seq_one_letter_code
_entity_poly.pdbx_strand_id
1 'polypeptide(L)'
;VLAIDGRSGAGKTRLAAELSAELGAAVVSLEDFYGGWDGLDRGIGVLVSEVLEPLAAGRTVRVPRYDWVARTWGEPVVLEPPEVLIVEGVGAGARRAAAFESLLVWLEAPTAVRKQRALGRDGETFAPYWDMWAAQEEAMLARERTQERADVVLRTG
;
A
#
# COMPACT_ATOMS: atom_id res chain seq x y z
N VAL A 1 8.80 8.62 6.99
CA VAL A 1 7.77 7.98 6.15
C VAL A 1 6.43 8.00 6.87
N LEU A 2 5.37 8.37 6.16
CA LEU A 2 3.97 8.21 6.58
C LEU A 2 3.42 6.94 5.91
N ALA A 3 3.09 5.92 6.68
CA ALA A 3 2.46 4.71 6.17
C ALA A 3 0.94 4.78 6.30
N ILE A 4 0.22 4.46 5.23
CA ILE A 4 -1.25 4.39 5.19
C ILE A 4 -1.65 2.96 4.84
N ASP A 5 -2.08 2.19 5.82
CA ASP A 5 -2.48 0.80 5.67
C ASP A 5 -3.98 0.60 5.92
N GLY A 6 -4.48 -0.53 5.57
CA GLY A 6 -5.89 -0.91 5.67
C GLY A 6 -6.27 -1.84 4.53
N ARG A 7 -7.36 -2.57 4.70
CA ARG A 7 -7.82 -3.56 3.71
C ARG A 7 -8.24 -2.89 2.39
N SER A 8 -8.27 -3.67 1.32
CA SER A 8 -8.73 -3.21 0.00
C SER A 8 -10.11 -2.54 0.09
N GLY A 9 -10.26 -1.41 -0.61
CA GLY A 9 -11.49 -0.61 -0.59
C GLY A 9 -11.66 0.31 0.63
N ALA A 10 -10.69 0.38 1.56
CA ALA A 10 -10.76 1.25 2.74
C ALA A 10 -10.57 2.76 2.42
N GLY A 11 -10.03 3.11 1.25
CA GLY A 11 -9.85 4.52 0.83
C GLY A 11 -8.43 5.06 0.98
N LYS A 12 -7.43 4.19 1.12
CA LYS A 12 -6.01 4.56 1.30
C LYS A 12 -5.47 5.50 0.23
N THR A 13 -5.65 5.13 -1.04
CA THR A 13 -5.16 5.89 -2.18
C THR A 13 -5.74 7.31 -2.24
N ARG A 14 -7.02 7.45 -1.86
CA ARG A 14 -7.66 8.77 -1.78
C ARG A 14 -7.02 9.62 -0.68
N LEU A 15 -6.87 9.06 0.53
CA LEU A 15 -6.23 9.78 1.64
C LEU A 15 -4.78 10.13 1.30
N ALA A 16 -4.03 9.21 0.68
CA ALA A 16 -2.66 9.47 0.25
C ALA A 16 -2.57 10.63 -0.74
N ALA A 17 -3.48 10.71 -1.70
CA ALA A 17 -3.53 11.80 -2.67
C ALA A 17 -3.86 13.15 -2.01
N GLU A 18 -4.82 13.18 -1.10
CA GLU A 18 -5.18 14.39 -0.34
C GLU A 18 -3.99 14.88 0.50
N LEU A 19 -3.35 14.00 1.25
CA LEU A 19 -2.17 14.36 2.06
C LEU A 19 -0.95 14.74 1.20
N SER A 20 -0.74 14.09 0.07
CA SER A 20 0.33 14.44 -0.87
C SER A 20 0.17 15.87 -1.37
N ALA A 21 -1.05 16.27 -1.73
CA ALA A 21 -1.33 17.63 -2.19
C ALA A 21 -1.07 18.69 -1.11
N GLU A 22 -1.41 18.40 0.14
CA GLU A 22 -1.23 19.31 1.27
C GLU A 22 0.23 19.40 1.75
N LEU A 23 0.95 18.28 1.73
CA LEU A 23 2.31 18.19 2.29
C LEU A 23 3.42 18.34 1.23
N GLY A 24 3.08 18.33 -0.06
CA GLY A 24 4.09 18.22 -1.12
C GLY A 24 4.84 16.88 -1.09
N ALA A 25 4.21 15.82 -0.56
CA ALA A 25 4.84 14.54 -0.32
C ALA A 25 4.86 13.67 -1.58
N ALA A 26 5.95 12.93 -1.79
CA ALA A 26 5.98 11.84 -2.76
C ALA A 26 5.09 10.68 -2.29
N VAL A 27 4.45 9.97 -3.22
CA VAL A 27 3.61 8.80 -2.92
C VAL A 27 4.15 7.57 -3.61
N VAL A 28 4.22 6.48 -2.86
CA VAL A 28 4.54 5.14 -3.35
C VAL A 28 3.39 4.21 -2.98
N SER A 29 2.80 3.54 -3.97
CA SER A 29 1.73 2.57 -3.78
C SER A 29 2.26 1.13 -3.83
N LEU A 30 1.87 0.30 -2.86
CA LEU A 30 2.20 -1.12 -2.87
C LEU A 30 1.51 -1.87 -4.01
N GLU A 31 0.42 -1.35 -4.57
CA GLU A 31 -0.23 -1.94 -5.74
C GLU A 31 0.74 -2.06 -6.93
N ASP A 32 1.72 -1.16 -7.01
CA ASP A 32 2.77 -1.19 -8.02
C ASP A 32 3.76 -2.37 -7.85
N PHE A 33 3.82 -3.02 -6.67
CA PHE A 33 4.83 -4.02 -6.32
C PHE A 33 4.32 -5.45 -6.25
N TYR A 34 3.03 -5.67 -6.14
CA TYR A 34 2.50 -7.02 -5.93
C TYR A 34 2.81 -7.97 -7.09
N GLY A 35 2.79 -7.46 -8.34
CA GLY A 35 3.08 -8.25 -9.54
C GLY A 35 2.10 -9.39 -9.77
N GLY A 36 0.86 -9.24 -9.29
CA GLY A 36 -0.22 -10.20 -9.41
C GLY A 36 -1.02 -10.37 -8.11
N TRP A 37 -2.11 -11.11 -8.19
CA TRP A 37 -3.07 -11.29 -7.10
C TRP A 37 -2.56 -12.18 -5.94
N ASP A 38 -1.44 -12.86 -6.10
CA ASP A 38 -0.76 -13.68 -5.10
C ASP A 38 0.47 -13.00 -4.49
N GLY A 39 0.72 -11.74 -4.84
CA GLY A 39 1.98 -11.04 -4.59
C GLY A 39 2.04 -10.18 -3.33
N LEU A 40 1.07 -10.26 -2.40
CA LEU A 40 1.01 -9.37 -1.24
C LEU A 40 2.30 -9.37 -0.41
N ASP A 41 2.79 -10.53 0.00
CA ASP A 41 3.99 -10.62 0.83
C ASP A 41 5.27 -10.23 0.08
N ARG A 42 5.32 -10.52 -1.22
CA ARG A 42 6.41 -10.07 -2.11
C ARG A 42 6.44 -8.56 -2.22
N GLY A 43 5.29 -7.91 -2.41
CA GLY A 43 5.20 -6.44 -2.50
C GLY A 43 5.74 -5.75 -1.26
N ILE A 44 5.44 -6.28 -0.06
CA ILE A 44 6.02 -5.79 1.20
C ILE A 44 7.55 -5.95 1.21
N GLY A 45 8.07 -7.07 0.69
CA GLY A 45 9.51 -7.30 0.55
C GLY A 45 10.18 -6.26 -0.36
N VAL A 46 9.61 -6.04 -1.54
CA VAL A 46 10.09 -5.03 -2.51
C VAL A 46 10.06 -3.63 -1.90
N LEU A 47 8.97 -3.25 -1.22
CA LEU A 47 8.90 -1.97 -0.52
C LEU A 47 10.10 -1.75 0.40
N VAL A 48 10.44 -2.72 1.23
CA VAL A 48 11.52 -2.56 2.19
C VAL A 48 12.88 -2.54 1.50
N SER A 49 13.19 -3.58 0.70
CA SER A 49 14.56 -3.78 0.18
C SER A 49 14.90 -2.88 -1.01
N GLU A 50 13.92 -2.53 -1.83
CA GLU A 50 14.17 -1.77 -3.07
C GLU A 50 13.76 -0.30 -2.98
N VAL A 51 12.95 0.07 -1.96
CA VAL A 51 12.50 1.46 -1.81
C VAL A 51 12.97 2.06 -0.49
N LEU A 52 12.53 1.53 0.67
CA LEU A 52 12.76 2.20 1.96
C LEU A 52 14.22 2.18 2.39
N GLU A 53 14.90 1.04 2.35
CA GLU A 53 16.32 0.93 2.71
C GLU A 53 17.22 1.81 1.83
N PRO A 54 17.09 1.80 0.48
CA PRO A 54 17.90 2.68 -0.35
C PRO A 54 17.60 4.16 -0.13
N LEU A 55 16.33 4.57 -0.01
CA LEU A 55 15.96 5.98 0.25
C LEU A 55 16.48 6.45 1.61
N ALA A 56 16.39 5.63 2.65
CA ALA A 56 16.94 5.94 3.97
C ALA A 56 18.47 6.11 3.94
N ALA A 57 19.14 5.45 3.01
CA ALA A 57 20.58 5.61 2.76
C ALA A 57 20.91 6.78 1.81
N GLY A 58 19.93 7.65 1.49
CA GLY A 58 20.10 8.81 0.61
C GLY A 58 20.28 8.46 -0.87
N ARG A 59 19.85 7.26 -1.30
CA ARG A 59 20.03 6.80 -2.68
C ARG A 59 18.74 6.97 -3.48
N THR A 60 18.87 7.39 -4.73
CA THR A 60 17.79 7.37 -5.73
C THR A 60 17.38 5.92 -6.01
N VAL A 61 16.08 5.68 -6.14
CA VAL A 61 15.51 4.36 -6.42
C VAL A 61 14.75 4.35 -7.73
N ARG A 62 14.60 3.15 -8.29
CA ARG A 62 13.74 2.88 -9.45
C ARG A 62 12.57 2.05 -8.96
N VAL A 63 11.47 2.74 -8.68
CA VAL A 63 10.25 2.12 -8.16
C VAL A 63 9.59 1.32 -9.27
N PRO A 64 9.50 -0.01 -9.16
CA PRO A 64 8.85 -0.82 -10.18
C PRO A 64 7.35 -0.49 -10.26
N ARG A 65 6.76 -0.72 -11.42
CA ARG A 65 5.33 -0.52 -11.65
C ARG A 65 4.72 -1.70 -12.35
N TYR A 66 3.74 -2.32 -11.72
CA TYR A 66 3.00 -3.42 -12.31
C TYR A 66 1.74 -2.91 -13.03
N ASP A 67 1.63 -3.22 -14.32
CA ASP A 67 0.43 -2.96 -15.10
C ASP A 67 -0.59 -4.10 -14.89
N TRP A 68 -1.64 -3.83 -14.16
CA TRP A 68 -2.68 -4.80 -13.84
C TRP A 68 -3.56 -5.21 -15.04
N VAL A 69 -3.65 -4.35 -16.06
CA VAL A 69 -4.40 -4.64 -17.28
C VAL A 69 -3.58 -5.51 -18.22
N ALA A 70 -2.34 -5.12 -18.50
CA ALA A 70 -1.43 -5.89 -19.33
C ALA A 70 -0.83 -7.11 -18.60
N ARG A 71 -0.95 -7.16 -17.26
CA ARG A 71 -0.37 -8.19 -16.37
C ARG A 71 1.15 -8.35 -16.56
N THR A 72 1.83 -7.24 -16.65
CA THR A 72 3.28 -7.20 -16.87
C THR A 72 3.91 -6.03 -16.10
N TRP A 73 5.24 -6.07 -15.98
CA TRP A 73 5.99 -4.96 -15.41
C TRP A 73 6.16 -3.85 -16.44
N GLY A 74 5.81 -2.63 -16.06
CA GLY A 74 6.02 -1.41 -16.85
C GLY A 74 7.37 -0.75 -16.57
N GLU A 75 7.55 0.44 -17.14
CA GLU A 75 8.74 1.25 -16.87
C GLU A 75 8.75 1.75 -15.42
N PRO A 76 9.85 1.58 -14.69
CA PRO A 76 9.96 2.04 -13.32
C PRO A 76 9.98 3.57 -13.23
N VAL A 77 9.44 4.10 -12.15
CA VAL A 77 9.52 5.51 -11.81
C VAL A 77 10.78 5.78 -11.00
N VAL A 78 11.55 6.81 -11.40
CA VAL A 78 12.72 7.26 -10.63
C VAL A 78 12.24 8.13 -9.47
N LEU A 79 12.67 7.80 -8.27
CA LEU A 79 12.38 8.56 -7.05
C LEU A 79 13.69 8.90 -6.35
N GLU A 80 13.96 10.19 -6.24
CA GLU A 80 15.03 10.71 -5.39
C GLU A 80 14.54 10.75 -3.93
N PRO A 81 15.43 10.71 -2.92
CA PRO A 81 15.04 10.78 -1.51
C PRO A 81 14.18 12.02 -1.24
N PRO A 82 12.88 11.88 -0.99
CA PRO A 82 12.00 13.00 -0.73
C PRO A 82 12.08 13.43 0.74
N GLU A 83 11.74 14.67 1.03
CA GLU A 83 11.62 15.16 2.39
C GLU A 83 10.50 14.43 3.15
N VAL A 84 9.36 14.23 2.49
CA VAL A 84 8.23 13.46 3.00
C VAL A 84 7.84 12.39 1.99
N LEU A 85 7.76 11.15 2.45
CA LEU A 85 7.29 10.00 1.68
C LEU A 85 6.02 9.45 2.30
N ILE A 86 4.97 9.32 1.50
CA ILE A 86 3.77 8.56 1.84
C ILE A 86 3.87 7.20 1.17
N VAL A 87 3.74 6.14 1.94
CA VAL A 87 3.61 4.76 1.45
C VAL A 87 2.18 4.31 1.71
N GLU A 88 1.46 3.90 0.68
CA GLU A 88 0.08 3.46 0.83
C GLU A 88 -0.14 2.07 0.22
N GLY A 89 -1.05 1.32 0.80
CA GLY A 89 -1.43 0.00 0.31
C GLY A 89 -1.63 -1.02 1.42
N VAL A 90 -2.15 -2.19 1.06
CA VAL A 90 -2.27 -3.31 1.99
C VAL A 90 -0.87 -3.81 2.35
N GLY A 91 -0.52 -3.76 3.63
CA GLY A 91 0.80 -4.12 4.12
C GLY A 91 1.82 -2.98 4.17
N ALA A 92 1.40 -1.72 3.90
CA ALA A 92 2.27 -0.56 4.04
C ALA A 92 2.85 -0.43 5.45
N GLY A 93 2.08 -0.78 6.48
CA GLY A 93 2.50 -0.79 7.88
C GLY A 93 3.00 -2.14 8.38
N ALA A 94 3.54 -3.00 7.53
CA ALA A 94 4.10 -4.28 7.96
C ALA A 94 5.30 -4.09 8.90
N ARG A 95 5.50 -5.01 9.86
CA ARG A 95 6.57 -4.90 10.88
C ARG A 95 7.95 -4.66 10.32
N ARG A 96 8.26 -5.23 9.15
CA ARG A 96 9.58 -5.03 8.51
C ARG A 96 9.75 -3.63 7.92
N ALA A 97 8.68 -2.86 7.71
CA ALA A 97 8.74 -1.45 7.32
C ALA A 97 8.81 -0.50 8.53
N ALA A 98 8.44 -0.96 9.72
CA ALA A 98 8.25 -0.14 10.92
C ALA A 98 9.46 0.73 11.32
N ALA A 99 10.70 0.28 11.02
CA ALA A 99 11.90 1.05 11.33
C ALA A 99 12.02 2.35 10.50
N PHE A 100 11.29 2.46 9.40
CA PHE A 100 11.29 3.61 8.49
C PHE A 100 10.08 4.53 8.73
N GLU A 101 9.08 4.08 9.47
CA GLU A 101 7.83 4.80 9.69
C GLU A 101 7.97 5.83 10.81
N SER A 102 7.49 7.05 10.55
CA SER A 102 7.32 8.10 11.56
C SER A 102 5.86 8.19 12.04
N LEU A 103 4.93 7.73 11.22
CA LEU A 103 3.51 7.68 11.50
C LEU A 103 2.84 6.54 10.73
N LEU A 104 2.06 5.73 11.42
CA LEU A 104 1.25 4.67 10.84
C LEU A 104 -0.24 4.99 10.99
N VAL A 105 -0.92 5.15 9.85
CA VAL A 105 -2.37 5.38 9.79
C VAL A 105 -3.06 4.12 9.27
N TRP A 106 -4.04 3.63 10.04
CA TRP A 106 -4.92 2.54 9.63
C TRP A 106 -6.27 3.07 9.18
N LEU A 107 -6.71 2.68 7.98
CA LEU A 107 -8.06 2.93 7.50
C LEU A 107 -8.94 1.70 7.68
N GLU A 108 -10.07 1.89 8.35
CA GLU A 108 -11.08 0.86 8.57
C GLU A 108 -12.40 1.24 7.90
N ALA A 109 -13.01 0.27 7.21
CA ALA A 109 -14.37 0.40 6.68
C ALA A 109 -15.09 -0.96 6.70
N PRO A 110 -16.43 -0.96 6.83
CA PRO A 110 -17.22 -2.20 6.79
C PRO A 110 -16.96 -3.00 5.51
N THR A 111 -16.90 -4.32 5.60
CA THR A 111 -16.57 -5.21 4.46
C THR A 111 -17.45 -4.97 3.25
N ALA A 112 -18.76 -4.76 3.45
CA ALA A 112 -19.69 -4.49 2.34
C ALA A 112 -19.34 -3.20 1.59
N VAL A 113 -18.97 -2.14 2.33
CA VAL A 113 -18.55 -0.84 1.78
C VAL A 113 -17.24 -1.00 1.02
N ARG A 114 -16.24 -1.69 1.59
CA ARG A 114 -14.96 -1.93 0.94
C ARG A 114 -15.12 -2.74 -0.36
N LYS A 115 -15.91 -3.83 -0.31
CA LYS A 115 -16.19 -4.66 -1.49
C LYS A 115 -16.86 -3.85 -2.60
N GLN A 116 -17.87 -3.07 -2.25
CA GLN A 116 -18.57 -2.20 -3.22
C GLN A 116 -17.59 -1.21 -3.86
N ARG A 117 -16.74 -0.53 -3.08
CA ARG A 117 -15.78 0.45 -3.59
C ARG A 117 -14.71 -0.21 -4.48
N ALA A 118 -14.14 -1.33 -4.04
CA ALA A 118 -13.10 -2.03 -4.78
C ALA A 118 -13.62 -2.58 -6.11
N LEU A 119 -14.79 -3.24 -6.10
CA LEU A 119 -15.39 -3.76 -7.33
C LEU A 119 -15.94 -2.64 -8.23
N GLY A 120 -16.36 -1.51 -7.67
CA GLY A 120 -16.76 -0.33 -8.44
C GLY A 120 -15.60 0.33 -9.17
N ARG A 121 -14.38 0.28 -8.59
CA ARG A 121 -13.16 0.81 -9.19
C ARG A 121 -12.57 -0.13 -10.24
N ASP A 122 -12.41 -1.41 -9.90
CA ASP A 122 -11.59 -2.36 -10.66
C ASP A 122 -12.42 -3.42 -11.41
N GLY A 123 -13.73 -3.51 -11.12
CA GLY A 123 -14.70 -4.32 -11.86
C GLY A 123 -14.28 -5.78 -12.05
N GLU A 124 -14.38 -6.23 -13.30
CA GLU A 124 -14.07 -7.60 -13.73
C GLU A 124 -12.60 -7.99 -13.50
N THR A 125 -11.70 -7.03 -13.36
CA THR A 125 -10.28 -7.30 -13.11
C THR A 125 -10.07 -7.81 -11.68
N PHE A 126 -10.83 -7.34 -10.72
CA PHE A 126 -10.70 -7.71 -9.32
C PHE A 126 -11.74 -8.74 -8.84
N ALA A 127 -12.95 -8.71 -9.37
CA ALA A 127 -14.06 -9.53 -8.89
C ALA A 127 -13.72 -11.03 -8.76
N PRO A 128 -13.03 -11.69 -9.73
CA PRO A 128 -12.66 -13.11 -9.63
C PRO A 128 -11.65 -13.41 -8.51
N TYR A 129 -10.89 -12.41 -8.08
CA TYR A 129 -9.77 -12.57 -7.13
C TYR A 129 -10.07 -12.03 -5.74
N TRP A 130 -11.23 -11.42 -5.53
CA TRP A 130 -11.61 -10.79 -4.26
C TRP A 130 -11.42 -11.71 -3.05
N ASP A 131 -11.95 -12.93 -3.10
CA ASP A 131 -11.91 -13.83 -1.95
C ASP A 131 -10.48 -14.36 -1.69
N MET A 132 -9.71 -14.63 -2.76
CA MET A 132 -8.31 -15.02 -2.64
C MET A 132 -7.46 -13.90 -2.05
N TRP A 133 -7.66 -12.66 -2.51
CA TRP A 133 -6.97 -11.50 -1.98
C TRP A 133 -7.35 -11.22 -0.52
N ALA A 134 -8.63 -11.28 -0.18
CA ALA A 134 -9.12 -11.11 1.18
C ALA A 134 -8.54 -12.13 2.16
N ALA A 135 -8.34 -13.37 1.73
CA ALA A 135 -7.68 -14.40 2.53
C ALA A 135 -6.20 -14.09 2.80
N GLN A 136 -5.46 -13.57 1.81
CA GLN A 136 -4.08 -13.11 2.01
C GLN A 136 -4.02 -11.91 2.96
N GLU A 137 -4.93 -10.93 2.80
CA GLU A 137 -5.04 -9.80 3.73
C GLU A 137 -5.24 -10.30 5.16
N GLU A 138 -6.17 -11.23 5.38
CA GLU A 138 -6.49 -11.76 6.70
C GLU A 138 -5.29 -12.46 7.34
N ALA A 139 -4.62 -13.34 6.60
CA ALA A 139 -3.44 -14.05 7.07
C ALA A 139 -2.28 -13.07 7.40
N MET A 140 -2.06 -12.07 6.56
CA MET A 140 -1.06 -11.04 6.77
C MET A 140 -1.40 -10.21 8.01
N LEU A 141 -2.63 -9.72 8.15
CA LEU A 141 -3.05 -8.86 9.26
C LEU A 141 -3.02 -9.60 10.60
N ALA A 142 -3.37 -10.89 10.63
CA ALA A 142 -3.25 -11.73 11.84
C ALA A 142 -1.79 -11.81 12.32
N ARG A 143 -0.82 -11.90 11.39
CA ARG A 143 0.61 -11.93 11.68
C ARG A 143 1.16 -10.56 12.06
N GLU A 144 0.82 -9.55 11.29
CA GLU A 144 1.40 -8.19 11.40
C GLU A 144 0.75 -7.36 12.52
N ARG A 145 -0.54 -7.59 12.82
CA ARG A 145 -1.35 -6.83 13.80
C ARG A 145 -1.26 -5.32 13.55
N THR A 146 -1.32 -4.91 12.29
CA THR A 146 -1.06 -3.53 11.85
C THR A 146 -2.03 -2.54 12.49
N GLN A 147 -3.34 -2.88 12.52
CA GLN A 147 -4.36 -2.03 13.14
C GLN A 147 -4.08 -1.72 14.61
N GLU A 148 -3.59 -2.71 15.37
CA GLU A 148 -3.28 -2.54 16.79
C GLU A 148 -2.03 -1.70 17.04
N ARG A 149 -1.15 -1.61 16.05
CA ARG A 149 0.10 -0.84 16.09
C ARG A 149 -0.05 0.56 15.52
N ALA A 150 -1.16 0.84 14.86
CA ALA A 150 -1.39 2.13 14.22
C ALA A 150 -1.46 3.28 15.25
N ASP A 151 -0.76 4.37 14.93
CA ASP A 151 -0.82 5.61 15.71
C ASP A 151 -2.18 6.29 15.58
N VAL A 152 -2.79 6.15 14.39
CA VAL A 152 -4.11 6.73 14.08
C VAL A 152 -4.98 5.69 13.38
N VAL A 153 -6.21 5.52 13.85
CA VAL A 153 -7.23 4.69 13.20
C VAL A 153 -8.35 5.59 12.69
N LEU A 154 -8.55 5.62 11.39
CA LEU A 154 -9.61 6.39 10.72
C LEU A 154 -10.69 5.44 10.22
N ARG A 155 -11.95 5.75 10.51
CA ARG A 155 -13.10 5.01 10.00
C ARG A 155 -13.69 5.74 8.80
N THR A 156 -13.83 5.01 7.69
CA THR A 156 -14.40 5.51 6.44
C THR A 156 -15.64 4.67 6.10
N GLY A 157 -16.79 5.30 6.03
CA GLY A 157 -18.04 4.59 5.81
C GLY A 157 -19.03 5.39 4.99
#